data_40da8fa95e50c3ffbc9c34566b55921b
#
_entry.id   40da8fa95e50c3ffbc9c34566b55921b
#
_cell.length_a   1.000
_cell.length_b   1.000
_cell.length_c   1.000
_cell.angle_alpha   90.00
_cell.angle_beta   90.00
_cell.angle_gamma   90.00
#
_symmetry.space_group_name_H-M   'P 1'
#
loop_
_entity.id
_entity.type
_entity.pdbx_description
1 polymer ?
#
loop_
_entity_poly.entity_id
_entity_poly.type
_entity_poly.pdbx_seq_one_letter_code
_entity_poly.pdbx_strand_id
1 'polypeptide(L)'
;MPTPPRLVLETSLYADDLAAAEQFYDKVLGLDVVLRTEGNHVTFRCGPGVIHVFDPSSSRDRDSLPAHGADEPVHVAFGVPTDQLAAWRRHFNRHDVAVEHTKQWDGGRRSLYIRDPAGNSVELVSNTLWSTTTRAERLRRVRPVLNLDTTESRPVEQFQNETLRPILKLLSPTILRLVAVRLVRYGVGFAAMDRTDQRDRLRNLMKEDGRLKRTLLGMVVGHLTEDELDTYLAHKDEVRRRTVSVLLARAQDQIDVIAEQVRAQANQ
;
A
#
# COMPACT_ATOMS: atom_id res chain seq x y z
N MET A 1 -27.83 -1.55 -1.60
CA MET A 1 -27.35 -0.46 -0.73
C MET A 1 -26.11 0.17 -1.36
N PRO A 2 -25.86 1.47 -1.22
CA PRO A 2 -24.63 2.09 -1.71
C PRO A 2 -23.41 1.51 -0.98
N THR A 3 -22.25 1.59 -1.61
CA THR A 3 -20.98 1.14 -1.01
C THR A 3 -20.66 2.03 0.20
N PRO A 4 -20.32 1.46 1.37
CA PRO A 4 -19.97 2.26 2.55
C PRO A 4 -18.70 3.08 2.33
N PRO A 5 -18.55 4.23 3.01
CA PRO A 5 -17.32 5.01 2.98
C PRO A 5 -16.11 4.17 3.43
N ARG A 6 -14.96 4.40 2.81
CA ARG A 6 -13.74 3.60 3.08
C ARG A 6 -12.61 4.38 3.73
N LEU A 7 -12.77 5.70 3.82
CA LEU A 7 -11.73 6.62 4.27
C LEU A 7 -12.36 7.85 4.91
N VAL A 8 -11.78 8.34 6.00
CA VAL A 8 -11.96 9.72 6.44
C VAL A 8 -11.03 10.56 5.61
N LEU A 9 -11.59 11.39 4.72
CA LEU A 9 -10.81 12.18 3.76
C LEU A 9 -10.25 13.45 4.42
N GLU A 10 -11.03 14.06 5.31
CA GLU A 10 -10.69 15.28 6.03
C GLU A 10 -11.25 15.26 7.45
N THR A 11 -10.59 15.96 8.36
CA THR A 11 -11.06 16.21 9.72
C THR A 11 -10.76 17.64 10.10
N SER A 12 -11.55 18.20 11.04
CA SER A 12 -11.44 19.59 11.49
C SER A 12 -11.04 19.64 12.96
N LEU A 13 -10.08 20.52 13.25
CA LEU A 13 -9.69 20.97 14.57
C LEU A 13 -9.95 22.49 14.65
N TYR A 14 -9.87 23.05 15.85
CA TYR A 14 -10.16 24.46 16.07
C TYR A 14 -9.06 25.09 16.91
N ALA A 15 -8.68 26.31 16.55
CA ALA A 15 -7.69 27.11 17.24
C ALA A 15 -7.94 28.60 16.99
N ASP A 16 -7.97 29.43 18.06
CA ASP A 16 -8.07 30.89 17.96
C ASP A 16 -6.78 31.50 17.39
N ASP A 17 -5.62 30.91 17.67
CA ASP A 17 -4.31 31.26 17.11
C ASP A 17 -3.88 30.31 16.02
N LEU A 18 -4.28 30.62 14.77
CA LEU A 18 -3.93 29.83 13.60
C LEU A 18 -2.40 29.82 13.31
N ALA A 19 -1.67 30.88 13.69
CA ALA A 19 -0.22 30.96 13.49
C ALA A 19 0.52 29.99 14.43
N ALA A 20 0.14 29.96 15.71
CA ALA A 20 0.67 29.00 16.67
C ALA A 20 0.32 27.55 16.27
N ALA A 21 -0.92 27.32 15.82
CA ALA A 21 -1.33 26.01 15.31
C ALA A 21 -0.51 25.59 14.08
N GLU A 22 -0.30 26.50 13.12
CA GLU A 22 0.51 26.21 11.94
C GLU A 22 1.94 25.83 12.33
N GLN A 23 2.57 26.60 13.23
CA GLN A 23 3.90 26.28 13.70
C GLN A 23 3.98 24.88 14.36
N PHE A 24 2.97 24.52 15.12
CA PHE A 24 2.91 23.21 15.78
C PHE A 24 2.76 22.06 14.77
N TYR A 25 1.75 22.14 13.89
CA TYR A 25 1.48 21.05 12.94
C TYR A 25 2.55 20.92 11.85
N ASP A 26 3.14 22.00 11.37
CA ASP A 26 4.25 21.98 10.41
C ASP A 26 5.59 21.62 11.09
N LYS A 27 6.01 22.33 12.14
CA LYS A 27 7.38 22.18 12.69
C LYS A 27 7.51 21.07 13.72
N VAL A 28 6.47 20.81 14.53
CA VAL A 28 6.52 19.76 15.56
C VAL A 28 6.02 18.43 14.99
N LEU A 29 4.90 18.41 14.27
CA LEU A 29 4.38 17.18 13.69
C LEU A 29 4.91 16.88 12.28
N GLY A 30 5.50 17.85 11.59
CA GLY A 30 6.09 17.69 10.27
C GLY A 30 5.04 17.49 9.16
N LEU A 31 3.85 18.08 9.32
CA LEU A 31 2.79 18.01 8.31
C LEU A 31 2.94 19.15 7.31
N ASP A 32 2.94 18.83 6.01
CA ASP A 32 3.02 19.85 4.95
C ASP A 32 1.76 20.70 4.91
N VAL A 33 1.92 22.04 4.94
CA VAL A 33 0.83 22.98 4.69
C VAL A 33 0.44 22.97 3.21
N VAL A 34 -0.81 22.68 2.90
CA VAL A 34 -1.34 22.63 1.52
C VAL A 34 -2.24 23.80 1.15
N LEU A 35 -2.85 24.46 2.16
CA LEU A 35 -3.71 25.62 1.94
C LEU A 35 -3.71 26.52 3.18
N ARG A 36 -3.73 27.85 2.96
CA ARG A 36 -4.01 28.86 3.98
C ARG A 36 -5.13 29.74 3.48
N THR A 37 -6.11 29.95 4.33
CA THR A 37 -7.15 30.97 4.14
C THR A 37 -7.08 31.91 5.31
N GLU A 38 -6.58 33.14 5.07
CA GLU A 38 -6.33 34.16 6.11
C GLU A 38 -7.57 34.40 6.96
N GLY A 39 -7.40 34.39 8.28
CA GLY A 39 -8.47 34.57 9.24
C GLY A 39 -9.53 33.45 9.27
N ASN A 40 -9.30 32.34 8.57
CA ASN A 40 -10.29 31.27 8.48
C ASN A 40 -9.72 29.91 8.88
N HIS A 41 -8.71 29.39 8.13
CA HIS A 41 -8.13 28.08 8.44
C HIS A 41 -6.78 27.85 7.78
N VAL A 42 -6.05 26.87 8.33
CA VAL A 42 -4.86 26.26 7.71
C VAL A 42 -5.14 24.78 7.49
N THR A 43 -4.75 24.27 6.33
CA THR A 43 -4.92 22.86 5.93
C THR A 43 -3.59 22.17 5.81
N PHE A 44 -3.47 20.99 6.40
CA PHE A 44 -2.25 20.18 6.40
C PHE A 44 -2.47 18.84 5.71
N ARG A 45 -1.48 18.36 4.98
CA ARG A 45 -1.48 17.02 4.39
C ARG A 45 -1.19 15.98 5.48
N CYS A 46 -2.06 14.97 5.58
CA CYS A 46 -1.84 13.81 6.44
C CYS A 46 -2.12 12.51 5.67
N GLY A 47 -1.07 11.90 5.13
CA GLY A 47 -1.23 10.73 4.26
C GLY A 47 -2.15 11.02 3.06
N PRO A 48 -3.20 10.20 2.83
CA PRO A 48 -4.14 10.41 1.71
C PRO A 48 -5.20 11.49 2.01
N GLY A 49 -5.32 11.94 3.27
CA GLY A 49 -6.30 12.92 3.72
C GLY A 49 -5.67 14.25 4.10
N VAL A 50 -6.50 15.11 4.69
CA VAL A 50 -6.08 16.41 5.22
C VAL A 50 -6.65 16.66 6.62
N ILE A 51 -6.02 17.59 7.33
CA ILE A 51 -6.50 18.14 8.57
C ILE A 51 -6.68 19.64 8.37
N HIS A 52 -7.84 20.15 8.69
CA HIS A 52 -8.10 21.58 8.76
C HIS A 52 -8.01 22.04 10.22
N VAL A 53 -7.30 23.11 10.46
CA VAL A 53 -7.38 23.85 11.72
C VAL A 53 -8.10 25.15 11.43
N PHE A 54 -9.32 25.26 11.92
CA PHE A 54 -10.19 26.43 11.71
C PHE A 54 -10.11 27.41 12.87
N ASP A 55 -10.24 28.69 12.56
CA ASP A 55 -10.73 29.65 13.52
C ASP A 55 -12.19 29.33 13.84
N PRO A 56 -12.56 29.09 15.14
CA PRO A 56 -13.90 28.64 15.49
C PRO A 56 -14.98 29.68 15.23
N SER A 57 -14.65 30.98 15.26
CA SER A 57 -15.60 32.06 14.98
C SER A 57 -15.95 32.10 13.50
N SER A 58 -14.93 32.02 12.62
CA SER A 58 -15.14 32.04 11.17
C SER A 58 -15.83 30.81 10.62
N SER A 59 -15.66 29.63 11.28
CA SER A 59 -16.33 28.40 10.87
C SER A 59 -17.80 28.29 11.30
N ARG A 60 -18.18 29.02 12.34
CA ARG A 60 -19.59 29.16 12.79
C ARG A 60 -20.40 30.14 11.94
N ASP A 61 -19.75 31.20 11.46
CA ASP A 61 -20.38 32.26 10.66
C ASP A 61 -20.21 31.99 9.15
N ARG A 62 -20.83 30.90 8.70
CA ARG A 62 -20.74 30.44 7.29
C ARG A 62 -22.12 30.43 6.64
N ASP A 63 -22.24 31.16 5.51
CA ASP A 63 -23.46 31.19 4.70
C ASP A 63 -23.48 30.13 3.58
N SER A 64 -22.31 29.69 3.11
CA SER A 64 -22.19 28.83 1.91
C SER A 64 -22.12 27.33 2.19
N LEU A 65 -21.77 26.95 3.41
CA LEU A 65 -21.64 25.55 3.86
C LEU A 65 -22.23 25.40 5.26
N PRO A 66 -22.63 24.19 5.69
CA PRO A 66 -23.08 23.99 7.06
C PRO A 66 -22.05 24.46 8.07
N ALA A 67 -22.49 25.32 8.99
CA ALA A 67 -21.66 25.86 10.07
C ALA A 67 -21.19 24.74 11.00
N HIS A 68 -19.95 24.85 11.50
CA HIS A 68 -19.37 23.93 12.45
C HIS A 68 -18.39 24.64 13.37
N GLY A 69 -18.08 24.07 14.53
CA GLY A 69 -17.14 24.62 15.50
C GLY A 69 -17.13 23.81 16.79
N ALA A 70 -16.13 24.04 17.62
CA ALA A 70 -16.04 23.50 18.97
C ALA A 70 -15.58 24.63 19.90
N ASP A 71 -16.15 24.69 21.10
CA ASP A 71 -15.73 25.61 22.17
C ASP A 71 -14.73 24.96 23.11
N GLU A 72 -14.80 23.63 23.21
CA GLU A 72 -13.93 22.83 24.04
C GLU A 72 -12.86 22.12 23.19
N PRO A 73 -11.70 21.77 23.80
CA PRO A 73 -10.66 21.02 23.11
C PRO A 73 -11.17 19.70 22.54
N VAL A 74 -10.85 19.45 21.29
CA VAL A 74 -11.21 18.20 20.59
C VAL A 74 -10.05 17.20 20.59
N HIS A 75 -10.29 16.01 20.06
CA HIS A 75 -9.30 14.95 19.99
C HIS A 75 -9.03 14.50 18.56
N VAL A 76 -7.73 14.31 18.24
CA VAL A 76 -7.29 13.68 17.00
C VAL A 76 -6.19 12.67 17.27
N ALA A 77 -6.22 11.52 16.56
CA ALA A 77 -5.18 10.49 16.65
C ALA A 77 -4.46 10.31 15.30
N PHE A 78 -3.14 10.41 15.34
CA PHE A 78 -2.25 10.16 14.20
C PHE A 78 -1.62 8.79 14.30
N GLY A 79 -1.79 7.96 13.27
CA GLY A 79 -1.15 6.66 13.19
C GLY A 79 0.32 6.75 12.81
N VAL A 80 1.21 6.26 13.67
CA VAL A 80 2.66 6.18 13.41
C VAL A 80 3.16 4.74 13.55
N PRO A 81 4.27 4.36 12.89
CA PRO A 81 4.89 3.05 13.13
C PRO A 81 5.22 2.87 14.62
N THR A 82 4.92 1.69 15.17
CA THR A 82 5.08 1.42 16.60
C THR A 82 6.52 1.61 17.10
N ASP A 83 7.50 1.27 16.28
CA ASP A 83 8.94 1.43 16.55
C ASP A 83 9.39 2.91 16.57
N GLN A 84 8.62 3.81 15.97
CA GLN A 84 8.91 5.25 15.94
C GLN A 84 8.43 6.01 17.20
N LEU A 85 7.55 5.45 18.02
CA LEU A 85 7.00 6.15 19.19
C LEU A 85 8.09 6.60 20.19
N ALA A 86 9.14 5.83 20.36
CA ALA A 86 10.27 6.24 21.20
C ALA A 86 11.06 7.43 20.61
N ALA A 87 11.17 7.49 19.28
CA ALA A 87 11.76 8.63 18.58
C ALA A 87 10.88 9.89 18.70
N TRP A 88 9.56 9.72 18.57
CA TRP A 88 8.59 10.80 18.77
C TRP A 88 8.65 11.38 20.18
N ARG A 89 8.75 10.55 21.21
CA ARG A 89 8.93 11.07 22.59
C ARG A 89 10.18 11.94 22.73
N ARG A 90 11.33 11.52 22.16
CA ARG A 90 12.55 12.33 22.16
C ARG A 90 12.41 13.61 21.35
N HIS A 91 11.66 13.55 20.26
CA HIS A 91 11.38 14.69 19.41
C HIS A 91 10.53 15.73 20.14
N PHE A 92 9.47 15.34 20.81
CA PHE A 92 8.65 16.22 21.64
C PHE A 92 9.46 16.91 22.74
N ASN A 93 10.32 16.17 23.44
CA ASN A 93 11.21 16.76 24.45
C ASN A 93 12.13 17.84 23.87
N ARG A 94 12.59 17.71 22.62
CA ARG A 94 13.45 18.73 21.96
C ARG A 94 12.68 19.97 21.51
N HIS A 95 11.37 19.86 21.39
CA HIS A 95 10.46 20.97 21.05
C HIS A 95 9.67 21.49 22.25
N ASP A 96 10.08 21.13 23.48
CA ASP A 96 9.43 21.51 24.74
C ASP A 96 7.94 21.15 24.78
N VAL A 97 7.53 20.09 24.07
CA VAL A 97 6.17 19.55 24.08
C VAL A 97 6.07 18.42 25.10
N ALA A 98 5.26 18.65 26.12
CA ALA A 98 5.04 17.66 27.19
C ALA A 98 4.21 16.47 26.70
N VAL A 99 4.67 15.24 26.96
CA VAL A 99 3.84 14.04 26.82
C VAL A 99 3.04 13.86 28.10
N GLU A 100 1.75 14.21 28.08
CA GLU A 100 0.86 14.18 29.25
C GLU A 100 0.56 12.73 29.70
N HIS A 101 0.36 11.84 28.73
CA HIS A 101 -0.02 10.46 29.01
C HIS A 101 0.59 9.48 28.02
N THR A 102 0.79 8.25 28.48
CA THR A 102 1.20 7.11 27.64
C THR A 102 0.28 5.95 27.91
N LYS A 103 -0.40 5.47 26.88
CA LYS A 103 -1.25 4.30 26.96
C LYS A 103 -0.55 3.08 26.36
N GLN A 104 -0.59 1.96 27.05
CA GLN A 104 -0.23 0.67 26.48
C GLN A 104 -1.51 -0.09 26.11
N TRP A 105 -1.48 -0.69 24.93
CA TRP A 105 -2.57 -1.50 24.40
C TRP A 105 -2.09 -2.94 24.23
N ASP A 106 -3.02 -3.86 24.04
CA ASP A 106 -2.69 -5.26 23.77
C ASP A 106 -1.80 -5.41 22.52
N GLY A 107 -0.96 -6.46 22.50
CA GLY A 107 -0.06 -6.73 21.38
C GLY A 107 1.10 -5.73 21.23
N GLY A 108 1.52 -5.07 22.33
CA GLY A 108 2.68 -4.16 22.36
C GLY A 108 2.44 -2.81 21.70
N ARG A 109 1.21 -2.50 21.30
CA ARG A 109 0.83 -1.20 20.74
C ARG A 109 0.84 -0.13 21.83
N ARG A 110 1.09 1.12 21.44
CA ARG A 110 1.21 2.24 22.39
C ARG A 110 0.64 3.51 21.80
N SER A 111 0.32 4.46 22.70
CA SER A 111 -0.05 5.84 22.36
C SER A 111 0.73 6.83 23.22
N LEU A 112 1.03 7.98 22.64
CA LEU A 112 1.54 9.17 23.33
C LEU A 112 0.51 10.27 23.16
N TYR A 113 0.12 10.94 24.26
CA TYR A 113 -0.83 12.04 24.26
C TYR A 113 -0.09 13.33 24.56
N ILE A 114 -0.32 14.35 23.76
CA ILE A 114 0.21 15.71 23.89
C ILE A 114 -0.91 16.72 23.70
N ARG A 115 -0.62 18.01 23.92
CA ARG A 115 -1.51 19.11 23.55
C ARG A 115 -0.93 19.93 22.43
N ASP A 116 -1.82 20.37 21.52
CA ASP A 116 -1.49 21.45 20.61
C ASP A 116 -1.64 22.81 21.31
N PRO A 117 -1.27 23.95 20.66
CA PRO A 117 -1.37 25.28 21.27
C PRO A 117 -2.80 25.71 21.66
N ALA A 118 -3.82 25.14 21.03
CA ALA A 118 -5.24 25.39 21.34
C ALA A 118 -5.77 24.47 22.47
N GLY A 119 -4.91 23.58 23.01
CA GLY A 119 -5.28 22.62 24.03
C GLY A 119 -5.95 21.35 23.51
N ASN A 120 -6.05 21.15 22.18
CA ASN A 120 -6.60 19.92 21.61
C ASN A 120 -5.76 18.70 22.02
N SER A 121 -6.42 17.59 22.32
CA SER A 121 -5.75 16.33 22.61
C SER A 121 -5.24 15.70 21.31
N VAL A 122 -3.93 15.66 21.16
CA VAL A 122 -3.25 15.04 20.01
C VAL A 122 -2.62 13.73 20.46
N GLU A 123 -3.04 12.64 19.83
CA GLU A 123 -2.52 11.30 20.09
C GLU A 123 -1.62 10.85 18.95
N LEU A 124 -0.41 10.41 19.25
CA LEU A 124 0.37 9.58 18.34
C LEU A 124 0.21 8.13 18.75
N VAL A 125 -0.39 7.33 17.89
CA VAL A 125 -0.75 5.93 18.20
C VAL A 125 -0.13 4.97 17.19
N SER A 126 0.20 3.76 17.66
CA SER A 126 0.60 2.66 16.78
C SER A 126 -0.41 2.51 15.63
N ASN A 127 0.01 2.71 14.39
CA ASN A 127 -0.86 2.67 13.20
C ASN A 127 -1.56 1.31 12.97
N THR A 128 -1.20 0.31 13.78
CA THR A 128 -1.83 -1.01 13.80
C THR A 128 -2.89 -1.15 14.90
N LEU A 129 -3.18 -0.10 15.69
CA LEU A 129 -4.10 -0.18 16.82
C LEU A 129 -5.48 -0.71 16.41
N TRP A 130 -6.04 -0.17 15.34
CA TRP A 130 -7.33 -0.57 14.80
C TRP A 130 -7.22 -1.54 13.63
N SER A 131 -5.99 -1.98 13.30
CA SER A 131 -5.78 -2.94 12.22
C SER A 131 -6.15 -4.34 12.70
N THR A 132 -7.32 -4.78 12.33
CA THR A 132 -7.72 -6.20 12.40
C THR A 132 -7.16 -6.98 11.22
N THR A 133 -6.55 -6.30 10.25
CA THR A 133 -6.11 -6.89 8.99
C THR A 133 -4.84 -7.70 9.19
N THR A 134 -4.96 -9.00 9.13
CA THR A 134 -3.84 -9.95 9.16
C THR A 134 -2.92 -9.78 7.95
N ARG A 135 -1.70 -10.37 7.98
CA ARG A 135 -0.84 -10.45 6.80
C ARG A 135 -1.58 -11.11 5.62
N ALA A 136 -2.33 -12.16 5.91
CA ALA A 136 -3.12 -12.89 4.93
C ALA A 136 -4.15 -11.99 4.23
N GLU A 137 -4.93 -11.23 4.99
CA GLU A 137 -5.90 -10.29 4.43
C GLU A 137 -5.26 -9.20 3.60
N ARG A 138 -4.12 -8.62 4.04
CA ARG A 138 -3.36 -7.63 3.24
C ARG A 138 -2.90 -8.22 1.92
N LEU A 139 -2.34 -9.43 1.93
CA LEU A 139 -1.91 -10.13 0.71
C LEU A 139 -3.09 -10.40 -0.25
N ARG A 140 -4.25 -10.80 0.28
CA ARG A 140 -5.44 -11.02 -0.56
C ARG A 140 -5.99 -9.69 -1.11
N ARG A 141 -5.98 -8.64 -0.30
CA ARG A 141 -6.54 -7.32 -0.68
C ARG A 141 -5.80 -6.63 -1.85
N VAL A 142 -4.48 -6.84 -1.99
CA VAL A 142 -3.71 -6.26 -3.11
C VAL A 142 -3.87 -7.03 -4.41
N ARG A 143 -4.44 -8.24 -4.38
CA ARG A 143 -4.64 -9.05 -5.56
C ARG A 143 -5.84 -8.54 -6.38
N PRO A 144 -5.74 -8.49 -7.71
CA PRO A 144 -6.88 -8.16 -8.56
C PRO A 144 -7.94 -9.26 -8.47
N VAL A 145 -9.20 -8.85 -8.41
CA VAL A 145 -10.33 -9.78 -8.49
C VAL A 145 -10.45 -10.28 -9.94
N LEU A 146 -10.59 -11.58 -10.10
CA LEU A 146 -10.83 -12.24 -11.38
C LEU A 146 -12.17 -12.96 -11.31
N ASN A 147 -13.10 -12.59 -12.19
CA ASN A 147 -14.39 -13.25 -12.29
C ASN A 147 -14.22 -14.52 -13.13
N LEU A 148 -13.85 -15.62 -12.47
CA LEU A 148 -13.71 -16.94 -13.06
C LEU A 148 -14.75 -17.86 -12.43
N ASP A 149 -15.45 -18.63 -13.25
CA ASP A 149 -16.30 -19.70 -12.73
C ASP A 149 -15.43 -20.88 -12.28
N THR A 150 -15.50 -21.19 -11.01
CA THR A 150 -14.70 -22.25 -10.35
C THR A 150 -15.56 -23.33 -9.71
N THR A 151 -16.89 -23.27 -9.90
CA THR A 151 -17.86 -24.11 -9.19
C THR A 151 -17.69 -25.61 -9.39
N GLU A 152 -17.13 -26.05 -10.52
CA GLU A 152 -16.87 -27.48 -10.81
C GLU A 152 -15.38 -27.84 -10.83
N SER A 153 -14.50 -26.96 -10.35
CA SER A 153 -13.05 -27.13 -10.43
C SER A 153 -12.53 -28.12 -9.37
N ARG A 154 -11.53 -28.94 -9.74
CA ARG A 154 -10.77 -29.75 -8.78
C ARG A 154 -10.00 -28.85 -7.82
N PRO A 155 -9.64 -29.28 -6.58
CA PRO A 155 -8.99 -28.43 -5.59
C PRO A 155 -7.76 -27.68 -6.10
N VAL A 156 -6.87 -28.34 -6.84
CA VAL A 156 -5.66 -27.70 -7.39
C VAL A 156 -5.98 -26.72 -8.54
N GLU A 157 -7.03 -26.98 -9.29
CA GLU A 157 -7.51 -26.07 -10.33
C GLU A 157 -8.19 -24.84 -9.73
N GLN A 158 -8.98 -25.03 -8.69
CA GLN A 158 -9.55 -23.94 -7.91
C GLN A 158 -8.42 -23.07 -7.33
N PHE A 159 -7.40 -23.67 -6.70
CA PHE A 159 -6.22 -22.94 -6.21
C PHE A 159 -5.50 -22.18 -7.33
N GLN A 160 -5.36 -22.78 -8.52
CA GLN A 160 -4.80 -22.07 -9.68
C GLN A 160 -5.61 -20.83 -10.04
N ASN A 161 -6.95 -20.93 -10.06
CA ASN A 161 -7.82 -19.85 -10.51
C ASN A 161 -7.99 -18.75 -9.46
N GLU A 162 -8.15 -19.11 -8.19
CA GLU A 162 -8.48 -18.19 -7.10
C GLU A 162 -7.22 -17.59 -6.42
N THR A 163 -6.08 -18.28 -6.50
CA THR A 163 -4.83 -17.86 -5.84
C THR A 163 -3.73 -17.53 -6.85
N LEU A 164 -3.32 -18.49 -7.69
CA LEU A 164 -2.15 -18.30 -8.55
C LEU A 164 -2.40 -17.24 -9.63
N ARG A 165 -3.54 -17.26 -10.32
CA ARG A 165 -3.84 -16.28 -11.38
C ARG A 165 -3.91 -14.83 -10.88
N PRO A 166 -4.58 -14.51 -9.74
CA PRO A 166 -4.53 -13.18 -9.14
C PRO A 166 -3.12 -12.74 -8.76
N ILE A 167 -2.32 -13.61 -8.12
CA ILE A 167 -0.92 -13.30 -7.78
C ILE A 167 -0.10 -13.03 -9.05
N LEU A 168 -0.20 -13.88 -10.07
CA LEU A 168 0.52 -13.70 -11.33
C LEU A 168 0.08 -12.45 -12.09
N LYS A 169 -1.19 -12.04 -11.97
CA LYS A 169 -1.68 -10.77 -12.54
C LYS A 169 -1.11 -9.58 -11.80
N LEU A 170 -1.05 -9.64 -10.46
CA LEU A 170 -0.40 -8.61 -9.64
C LEU A 170 1.07 -8.45 -9.99
N LEU A 171 1.80 -9.56 -10.12
CA LEU A 171 3.23 -9.58 -10.38
C LEU A 171 3.59 -9.39 -11.87
N SER A 172 2.61 -9.30 -12.76
CA SER A 172 2.85 -9.29 -14.21
C SER A 172 3.89 -8.28 -14.68
N PRO A 173 3.88 -7.00 -14.28
CA PRO A 173 4.87 -6.04 -14.73
C PRO A 173 6.30 -6.47 -14.38
N THR A 174 6.51 -6.97 -13.17
CA THR A 174 7.83 -7.44 -12.69
C THR A 174 8.26 -8.72 -13.40
N ILE A 175 7.35 -9.66 -13.62
CA ILE A 175 7.61 -10.90 -14.35
C ILE A 175 8.07 -10.61 -15.78
N LEU A 176 7.33 -9.77 -16.52
CA LEU A 176 7.65 -9.42 -17.90
C LEU A 176 9.01 -8.72 -17.99
N ARG A 177 9.30 -7.82 -17.04
CA ARG A 177 10.61 -7.15 -17.00
C ARG A 177 11.76 -8.11 -16.72
N LEU A 178 11.61 -9.06 -15.80
CA LEU A 178 12.64 -10.08 -15.54
C LEU A 178 12.87 -10.99 -16.74
N VAL A 179 11.80 -11.35 -17.46
CA VAL A 179 11.90 -12.12 -18.71
C VAL A 179 12.65 -11.31 -19.78
N ALA A 180 12.32 -10.02 -19.97
CA ALA A 180 12.99 -9.16 -20.93
C ALA A 180 14.49 -8.99 -20.61
N VAL A 181 14.85 -8.71 -19.36
CA VAL A 181 16.27 -8.65 -18.90
C VAL A 181 17.01 -9.93 -19.23
N ARG A 182 16.35 -11.08 -19.07
CA ARG A 182 16.97 -12.37 -19.31
C ARG A 182 17.19 -12.62 -20.80
N LEU A 183 16.24 -12.24 -21.64
CA LEU A 183 16.37 -12.34 -23.10
C LEU A 183 17.52 -11.46 -23.63
N VAL A 184 17.67 -10.23 -23.12
CA VAL A 184 18.78 -9.35 -23.47
C VAL A 184 20.12 -9.97 -23.09
N ARG A 185 20.26 -10.56 -21.92
CA ARG A 185 21.51 -11.22 -21.47
C ARG A 185 21.94 -12.41 -22.34
N TYR A 186 20.98 -13.07 -22.98
CA TYR A 186 21.30 -14.16 -23.91
C TYR A 186 21.68 -13.66 -25.33
N GLY A 187 21.78 -12.33 -25.54
CA GLY A 187 22.18 -11.74 -26.81
C GLY A 187 21.21 -12.03 -27.95
N VAL A 188 19.97 -12.32 -27.65
CA VAL A 188 18.96 -12.77 -28.62
C VAL A 188 18.23 -11.56 -29.16
N GLY A 189 18.23 -11.38 -30.46
CA GLY A 189 17.44 -10.35 -31.15
C GLY A 189 15.93 -10.61 -31.07
N PHE A 190 15.40 -10.89 -29.86
CA PHE A 190 14.02 -11.31 -29.61
C PHE A 190 12.98 -10.38 -30.26
N ALA A 191 13.23 -9.07 -30.21
CA ALA A 191 12.31 -8.08 -30.75
C ALA A 191 12.23 -8.04 -32.30
N ALA A 192 13.19 -8.68 -32.98
CA ALA A 192 13.23 -8.80 -34.42
C ALA A 192 12.74 -10.17 -34.94
N MET A 193 12.47 -11.12 -34.06
CA MET A 193 11.93 -12.43 -34.40
C MET A 193 10.47 -12.35 -34.80
N ASP A 194 10.01 -13.29 -35.64
CA ASP A 194 8.58 -13.47 -35.87
C ASP A 194 7.84 -14.02 -34.62
N ARG A 195 6.51 -14.01 -34.65
CA ARG A 195 5.68 -14.42 -33.51
C ARG A 195 5.86 -15.88 -33.09
N THR A 196 6.11 -16.75 -34.02
CA THR A 196 6.30 -18.18 -33.76
C THR A 196 7.62 -18.39 -33.05
N ASP A 197 8.68 -17.80 -33.54
CA ASP A 197 10.03 -17.85 -32.97
C ASP A 197 10.05 -17.18 -31.58
N GLN A 198 9.34 -16.06 -31.39
CA GLN A 198 9.21 -15.42 -30.08
C GLN A 198 8.53 -16.33 -29.04
N ARG A 199 7.44 -17.03 -29.43
CA ARG A 199 6.76 -17.99 -28.55
C ARG A 199 7.64 -19.18 -28.20
N ASP A 200 8.35 -19.72 -29.16
CA ASP A 200 9.26 -20.84 -28.95
C ASP A 200 10.45 -20.44 -28.10
N ARG A 201 10.97 -19.24 -28.30
CA ARG A 201 12.04 -18.69 -27.47
C ARG A 201 11.61 -18.54 -26.01
N LEU A 202 10.40 -18.03 -25.73
CA LEU A 202 9.85 -17.95 -24.38
C LEU A 202 9.65 -19.33 -23.76
N ARG A 203 9.19 -20.31 -24.54
CA ARG A 203 9.06 -21.71 -24.10
C ARG A 203 10.41 -22.32 -23.70
N ASN A 204 11.42 -22.14 -24.54
CA ASN A 204 12.77 -22.61 -24.28
C ASN A 204 13.39 -21.93 -23.06
N LEU A 205 13.22 -20.61 -22.92
CA LEU A 205 13.68 -19.85 -21.76
C LEU A 205 13.07 -20.41 -20.46
N MET A 206 11.76 -20.63 -20.43
CA MET A 206 11.08 -21.21 -19.26
C MET A 206 11.46 -22.67 -18.98
N LYS A 207 11.87 -23.42 -20.00
CA LYS A 207 12.32 -24.80 -19.86
C LYS A 207 13.76 -24.88 -19.33
N GLU A 208 14.66 -24.07 -19.88
CA GLU A 208 16.12 -24.22 -19.71
C GLU A 208 16.68 -23.31 -18.60
N ASP A 209 16.15 -22.10 -18.42
CA ASP A 209 16.65 -21.19 -17.40
C ASP A 209 16.10 -21.52 -16.01
N GLY A 210 16.75 -22.47 -15.34
CA GLY A 210 16.39 -22.89 -13.99
C GLY A 210 16.51 -21.75 -12.95
N ARG A 211 17.38 -20.75 -13.20
CA ARG A 211 17.55 -19.59 -12.28
C ARG A 211 16.36 -18.64 -12.39
N LEU A 212 15.98 -18.25 -13.60
CA LEU A 212 14.78 -17.43 -13.82
C LEU A 212 13.55 -18.13 -13.26
N LYS A 213 13.35 -19.39 -13.57
CA LYS A 213 12.22 -20.19 -13.09
C LYS A 213 12.14 -20.23 -11.56
N ARG A 214 13.25 -20.41 -10.85
CA ARG A 214 13.28 -20.38 -9.39
C ARG A 214 12.94 -18.99 -8.84
N THR A 215 13.43 -17.92 -9.47
CA THR A 215 13.11 -16.55 -9.07
C THR A 215 11.60 -16.28 -9.20
N LEU A 216 11.02 -16.60 -10.36
CA LEU A 216 9.58 -16.38 -10.61
C LEU A 216 8.69 -17.21 -9.68
N LEU A 217 9.03 -18.46 -9.44
CA LEU A 217 8.32 -19.31 -8.48
C LEU A 217 8.46 -18.78 -7.04
N GLY A 218 9.65 -18.32 -6.63
CA GLY A 218 9.88 -17.74 -5.32
C GLY A 218 9.05 -16.45 -5.10
N MET A 219 8.91 -15.62 -6.13
CA MET A 219 8.03 -14.45 -6.07
C MET A 219 6.57 -14.86 -5.82
N VAL A 220 6.06 -15.88 -6.50
CA VAL A 220 4.69 -16.37 -6.29
C VAL A 220 4.52 -16.92 -4.88
N VAL A 221 5.45 -17.78 -4.42
CA VAL A 221 5.42 -18.36 -3.07
C VAL A 221 5.46 -17.27 -1.99
N GLY A 222 6.27 -16.22 -2.17
CA GLY A 222 6.34 -15.09 -1.23
C GLY A 222 5.05 -14.28 -1.09
N HIS A 223 4.10 -14.44 -2.03
CA HIS A 223 2.79 -13.80 -2.01
C HIS A 223 1.65 -14.72 -1.53
N LEU A 224 1.95 -15.96 -1.15
CA LEU A 224 0.98 -16.86 -0.53
C LEU A 224 0.72 -16.49 0.92
N THR A 225 -0.51 -16.68 1.36
CA THR A 225 -0.86 -16.70 2.78
C THR A 225 -0.42 -18.03 3.41
N GLU A 226 -0.51 -18.19 4.73
CA GLU A 226 -0.07 -19.42 5.40
C GLU A 226 -0.92 -20.63 4.96
N ASP A 227 -2.25 -20.48 4.95
CA ASP A 227 -3.19 -21.49 4.48
C ASP A 227 -2.99 -21.86 2.98
N GLU A 228 -2.68 -20.87 2.15
CA GLU A 228 -2.34 -21.09 0.74
C GLU A 228 -0.97 -21.78 0.56
N LEU A 229 -0.01 -21.48 1.44
CA LEU A 229 1.28 -22.15 1.44
C LEU A 229 1.12 -23.62 1.83
N ASP A 230 0.26 -23.94 2.80
CA ASP A 230 -0.03 -25.34 3.16
C ASP A 230 -0.64 -26.10 1.97
N THR A 231 -1.57 -25.48 1.25
CA THR A 231 -2.13 -26.06 0.01
C THR A 231 -1.03 -26.26 -1.06
N TYR A 232 -0.15 -25.26 -1.23
CA TYR A 232 0.99 -25.36 -2.14
C TYR A 232 1.92 -26.51 -1.75
N LEU A 233 2.24 -26.67 -0.48
CA LEU A 233 3.15 -27.73 0.01
C LEU A 233 2.53 -29.12 -0.15
N ALA A 234 1.24 -29.28 0.10
CA ALA A 234 0.50 -30.53 -0.08
C ALA A 234 0.49 -31.01 -1.54
N HIS A 235 0.50 -30.08 -2.51
CA HIS A 235 0.41 -30.38 -3.96
C HIS A 235 1.58 -29.81 -4.76
N LYS A 236 2.76 -29.73 -4.16
CA LYS A 236 3.92 -28.96 -4.62
C LYS A 236 4.27 -29.15 -6.10
N ASP A 237 4.39 -30.37 -6.56
CA ASP A 237 4.86 -30.64 -7.93
C ASP A 237 3.80 -30.29 -8.98
N GLU A 238 2.53 -30.53 -8.68
CA GLU A 238 1.43 -30.16 -9.58
C GLU A 238 1.25 -28.64 -9.63
N VAL A 239 1.23 -27.97 -8.47
CA VAL A 239 1.09 -26.52 -8.40
C VAL A 239 2.28 -25.83 -9.10
N ARG A 240 3.51 -26.31 -8.92
CA ARG A 240 4.69 -25.76 -9.64
C ARG A 240 4.56 -25.89 -11.15
N ARG A 241 4.14 -27.05 -11.66
CA ARG A 241 3.91 -27.26 -13.10
C ARG A 241 2.86 -26.30 -13.64
N ARG A 242 1.73 -26.18 -12.93
CA ARG A 242 0.64 -25.25 -13.29
C ARG A 242 1.10 -23.79 -13.24
N THR A 243 1.85 -23.39 -12.21
CA THR A 243 2.40 -22.03 -12.11
C THR A 243 3.31 -21.70 -13.30
N VAL A 244 4.22 -22.61 -13.67
CA VAL A 244 5.10 -22.42 -14.84
C VAL A 244 4.31 -22.35 -16.14
N SER A 245 3.27 -23.16 -16.30
CA SER A 245 2.38 -23.11 -17.47
C SER A 245 1.66 -21.77 -17.58
N VAL A 246 1.10 -21.26 -16.48
CA VAL A 246 0.42 -19.94 -16.47
C VAL A 246 1.41 -18.79 -16.68
N LEU A 247 2.62 -18.88 -16.12
CA LEU A 247 3.70 -17.92 -16.38
C LEU A 247 4.08 -17.86 -17.87
N LEU A 248 4.23 -19.03 -18.50
CA LEU A 248 4.55 -19.11 -19.92
C LEU A 248 3.42 -18.53 -20.78
N ALA A 249 2.16 -18.95 -20.53
CA ALA A 249 1.00 -18.43 -21.25
C ALA A 249 0.96 -16.91 -21.13
N ARG A 250 1.15 -16.36 -19.93
CA ARG A 250 1.14 -14.91 -19.71
C ARG A 250 2.26 -14.18 -20.45
N ALA A 251 3.47 -14.75 -20.47
CA ALA A 251 4.57 -14.17 -21.24
C ALA A 251 4.27 -14.19 -22.74
N GLN A 252 3.65 -15.26 -23.24
CA GLN A 252 3.24 -15.40 -24.64
C GLN A 252 2.08 -14.47 -25.03
N ASP A 253 1.16 -14.18 -24.11
CA ASP A 253 0.07 -13.21 -24.32
C ASP A 253 0.58 -11.76 -24.33
N GLN A 254 1.73 -11.50 -23.70
CA GLN A 254 2.30 -10.16 -23.53
C GLN A 254 3.63 -9.98 -24.30
N ILE A 255 3.80 -10.68 -25.42
CA ILE A 255 5.03 -10.64 -26.24
C ILE A 255 5.38 -9.22 -26.66
N ASP A 256 4.39 -8.39 -27.04
CA ASP A 256 4.62 -7.01 -27.46
C ASP A 256 5.28 -6.17 -26.36
N VAL A 257 4.78 -6.29 -25.14
CA VAL A 257 5.34 -5.62 -23.96
C VAL A 257 6.77 -6.09 -23.69
N ILE A 258 7.02 -7.40 -23.80
CA ILE A 258 8.37 -7.94 -23.63
C ILE A 258 9.31 -7.43 -24.72
N ALA A 259 8.88 -7.41 -25.98
CA ALA A 259 9.69 -6.95 -27.11
C ALA A 259 10.03 -5.44 -26.99
N GLU A 260 9.09 -4.63 -26.53
CA GLU A 260 9.31 -3.21 -26.23
C GLU A 260 10.36 -3.05 -25.12
N GLN A 261 10.23 -3.78 -24.02
CA GLN A 261 11.19 -3.73 -22.92
C GLN A 261 12.59 -4.23 -23.34
N VAL A 262 12.69 -5.23 -24.21
CA VAL A 262 13.96 -5.70 -24.77
C VAL A 262 14.62 -4.61 -25.60
N ARG A 263 13.87 -3.91 -26.47
CA ARG A 263 14.41 -2.76 -27.25
C ARG A 263 14.91 -1.64 -26.35
N ALA A 264 14.12 -1.27 -25.33
CA ALA A 264 14.48 -0.22 -24.40
C ALA A 264 15.76 -0.51 -23.61
N GLN A 265 16.03 -1.78 -23.29
CA GLN A 265 17.25 -2.20 -22.58
C GLN A 265 18.47 -2.40 -23.49
N ALA A 266 18.26 -2.73 -24.74
CA ALA A 266 19.36 -2.87 -25.72
C ALA A 266 19.96 -1.52 -26.11
N ASN A 267 19.26 -0.42 -25.89
CA ASN A 267 19.67 0.96 -26.16
C ASN A 267 20.31 1.67 -24.95
N GLN A 268 20.47 0.98 -23.82
CA GLN A 268 21.15 1.45 -22.60
C GLN A 268 22.54 0.82 -22.46
#